data_5edad57041a56113c23cb602dd881822
#
_entry.id   5edad57041a56113c23cb602dd881822
#
_cell.length_a   1.000
_cell.length_b   1.000
_cell.length_c   1.000
_cell.angle_alpha   90.00
_cell.angle_beta   90.00
_cell.angle_gamma   90.00
#
_symmetry.space_group_name_H-M   'P 1'
#
loop_
_entity.id
_entity.type
_entity.pdbx_description
1 polymer ?
#
loop_
_entity_poly.entity_id
_entity_poly.type
_entity_poly.pdbx_seq_one_letter_code
_entity_poly.pdbx_strand_id
1 'polypeptide(L)'
;MYAITFDLDTQLLEDHYASASWRDAHMDIRKALDEFGFNWQQGSVYFGGDKVDAVTCVLAVQDLARRYDWFAPTVRDIRMLRIEEMNDLMPVVQKIAGIGG
;
A
#
# COMPACT_ATOMS: atom_id res chain seq x y z
N MET A 1 -10.56 -7.88 -8.39
CA MET A 1 -9.70 -6.75 -8.00
C MET A 1 -8.56 -7.26 -7.13
N TYR A 2 -7.38 -6.71 -7.27
CA TYR A 2 -6.22 -7.06 -6.47
C TYR A 2 -5.79 -5.91 -5.58
N ALA A 3 -5.21 -6.24 -4.44
CA ALA A 3 -4.66 -5.27 -3.52
C ALA A 3 -3.24 -5.67 -3.11
N ILE A 4 -2.44 -4.68 -2.76
CA ILE A 4 -1.15 -4.89 -2.11
C ILE A 4 -1.23 -4.26 -0.72
N THR A 5 -0.84 -5.04 0.29
CA THR A 5 -0.70 -4.57 1.66
C THR A 5 0.72 -4.87 2.14
N PHE A 6 1.29 -3.98 2.92
CA PHE A 6 2.64 -4.19 3.44
C PHE A 6 2.81 -3.58 4.81
N ASP A 7 3.85 -4.02 5.50
CA ASP A 7 4.25 -3.50 6.80
C ASP A 7 5.74 -3.18 6.75
N LEU A 8 6.11 -1.94 7.05
CA LEU A 8 7.49 -1.48 7.11
C LEU A 8 7.94 -1.37 8.56
N ASP A 9 9.19 -1.78 8.82
CA ASP A 9 9.83 -1.52 10.11
C ASP A 9 10.24 -0.06 10.18
N THR A 10 9.62 0.70 11.06
CA THR A 10 9.85 2.15 11.19
C THR A 10 11.29 2.47 11.58
N GLN A 11 11.88 1.69 12.46
CA GLN A 11 13.26 1.93 12.91
C GLN A 11 14.26 1.67 11.77
N LEU A 12 14.09 0.55 11.06
CA LEU A 12 14.94 0.25 9.92
C LEU A 12 14.75 1.26 8.80
N LEU A 13 13.53 1.77 8.63
CA LEU A 13 13.25 2.80 7.63
C LEU A 13 13.98 4.11 7.97
N GLU A 14 13.98 4.52 9.23
CA GLU A 14 14.75 5.69 9.69
C GLU A 14 16.25 5.50 9.42
N ASP A 15 16.77 4.29 9.63
CA ASP A 15 18.18 3.99 9.46
C ASP A 15 18.61 3.94 7.99
N HIS A 16 17.74 3.50 7.10
CA HIS A 16 18.08 3.25 5.69
C HIS A 16 17.64 4.34 4.72
N TYR A 17 16.63 5.14 5.08
CA TYR A 17 16.11 6.16 4.18
C TYR A 17 16.97 7.43 4.29
N ALA A 18 17.54 7.83 3.17
CA ALA A 18 18.53 8.93 3.13
C ALA A 18 17.95 10.32 3.25
N SER A 19 16.63 10.50 3.13
CA SER A 19 15.97 11.81 3.24
C SER A 19 15.86 12.27 4.70
N ALA A 20 15.64 13.56 4.89
CA ALA A 20 15.44 14.16 6.22
C ALA A 20 14.19 13.62 6.94
N SER A 21 13.20 13.08 6.23
CA SER A 21 12.00 12.49 6.80
C SER A 21 11.72 11.12 6.21
N TRP A 22 11.73 10.09 7.05
CA TRP A 22 11.35 8.73 6.64
C TRP A 22 9.90 8.65 6.13
N ARG A 23 9.05 9.62 6.48
CA ARG A 23 7.67 9.70 5.99
C ARG A 23 7.61 9.89 4.48
N ASP A 24 8.65 10.49 3.89
CA ASP A 24 8.74 10.65 2.44
C ASP A 24 8.86 9.32 1.71
N ALA A 25 9.33 8.27 2.40
CA ALA A 25 9.40 6.92 1.84
C ALA A 25 8.01 6.41 1.44
N HIS A 26 6.98 6.69 2.23
CA HIS A 26 5.61 6.31 1.91
C HIS A 26 5.11 7.03 0.66
N MET A 27 5.51 8.28 0.46
CA MET A 27 5.17 9.03 -0.75
C MET A 27 5.88 8.46 -1.99
N ASP A 28 7.11 8.01 -1.83
CA ASP A 28 7.86 7.35 -2.91
C ASP A 28 7.18 6.05 -3.33
N ILE A 29 6.77 5.24 -2.35
CA ILE A 29 6.03 4.00 -2.62
C ILE A 29 4.72 4.30 -3.35
N ARG A 30 3.99 5.31 -2.88
CA ARG A 30 2.70 5.70 -3.47
C ARG A 30 2.86 6.10 -4.93
N LYS A 31 3.87 6.90 -5.25
CA LYS A 31 4.14 7.31 -6.64
C LYS A 31 4.51 6.12 -7.51
N ALA A 32 5.36 5.23 -7.01
CA ALA A 32 5.77 4.05 -7.76
C ALA A 32 4.60 3.11 -8.02
N LEU A 33 3.77 2.85 -7.02
CA LEU A 33 2.59 1.99 -7.18
C LEU A 33 1.53 2.61 -8.08
N ASP A 34 1.38 3.93 -8.06
CA ASP A 34 0.47 4.64 -8.96
C ASP A 34 0.81 4.38 -10.43
N GLU A 35 2.09 4.30 -10.77
CA GLU A 35 2.55 4.00 -12.13
C GLU A 35 2.06 2.61 -12.61
N PHE A 36 1.81 1.69 -11.69
CA PHE A 36 1.32 0.34 -12.00
C PHE A 36 -0.21 0.21 -11.87
N GLY A 37 -0.90 1.31 -11.62
CA GLY A 37 -2.35 1.31 -11.54
C GLY A 37 -2.93 1.05 -10.15
N PHE A 38 -2.12 1.22 -9.10
CA PHE A 38 -2.57 1.06 -7.72
C PHE A 38 -2.91 2.40 -7.10
N ASN A 39 -4.04 2.44 -6.42
CA ASN A 39 -4.52 3.63 -5.71
C ASN A 39 -4.42 3.41 -4.20
N TRP A 40 -3.81 4.38 -3.52
CA TRP A 40 -3.71 4.36 -2.07
C TRP A 40 -5.09 4.45 -1.43
N GLN A 41 -5.34 3.62 -0.44
CA GLN A 41 -6.60 3.60 0.31
C GLN A 41 -6.41 4.19 1.71
N GLN A 42 -5.58 3.55 2.49
CA GLN A 42 -5.25 3.98 3.85
C GLN A 42 -4.01 3.23 4.32
N GLY A 43 -3.25 3.82 5.23
CA GLY A 43 -2.04 3.20 5.78
C GLY A 43 -1.15 2.65 4.67
N SER A 44 -0.89 1.36 4.70
CA SER A 44 -0.11 0.64 3.68
C SER A 44 -0.98 -0.29 2.85
N VAL A 45 -2.18 0.15 2.49
CA VAL A 45 -3.15 -0.60 1.70
C VAL A 45 -3.39 0.11 0.37
N TYR A 46 -3.17 -0.61 -0.74
CA TYR A 46 -3.34 -0.11 -2.09
C TYR A 46 -4.23 -1.04 -2.90
N PHE A 47 -5.22 -0.48 -3.58
CA PHE A 47 -6.10 -1.24 -4.47
C PHE A 47 -5.69 -1.05 -5.92
N GLY A 48 -5.60 -2.14 -6.65
CA GLY A 48 -5.39 -2.11 -8.09
C GLY A 48 -6.67 -1.76 -8.84
N GLY A 49 -6.53 -1.04 -9.95
CA GLY A 49 -7.65 -0.76 -10.85
C GLY A 49 -8.05 -2.00 -11.67
N ASP A 50 -9.01 -1.81 -12.57
CA ASP A 50 -9.62 -2.91 -13.33
C ASP A 50 -8.63 -3.68 -14.21
N LYS A 51 -7.55 -3.03 -14.62
CA LYS A 51 -6.53 -3.64 -15.49
C LYS A 51 -5.40 -4.31 -14.72
N VAL A 52 -5.40 -4.21 -13.40
CA VAL A 52 -4.36 -4.79 -12.56
C VAL A 52 -4.68 -6.26 -12.32
N ASP A 53 -3.74 -7.12 -12.67
CA ASP A 53 -3.79 -8.55 -12.42
C ASP A 53 -2.68 -9.00 -11.46
N ALA A 54 -2.60 -10.31 -11.18
CA ALA A 54 -1.60 -10.85 -10.29
C ALA A 54 -0.17 -10.60 -10.77
N VAL A 55 0.06 -10.67 -12.09
CA VAL A 55 1.37 -10.41 -12.67
C VAL A 55 1.78 -8.95 -12.46
N THR A 56 0.86 -8.01 -12.63
CA THR A 56 1.10 -6.58 -12.37
C THR A 56 1.52 -6.36 -10.92
N CYS A 57 0.89 -7.05 -9.97
CA CYS A 57 1.26 -6.96 -8.55
C CYS A 57 2.73 -7.37 -8.33
N VAL A 58 3.15 -8.49 -8.92
CA VAL A 58 4.53 -8.98 -8.79
C VAL A 58 5.51 -7.98 -9.41
N LEU A 59 5.20 -7.47 -10.60
CA LEU A 59 6.06 -6.50 -11.29
C LEU A 59 6.19 -5.20 -10.49
N ALA A 60 5.11 -4.73 -9.90
CA ALA A 60 5.12 -3.51 -9.08
C ALA A 60 6.02 -3.66 -7.85
N VAL A 61 5.94 -4.82 -7.17
CA VAL A 61 6.78 -5.10 -6.00
C VAL A 61 8.24 -5.26 -6.39
N GLN A 62 8.53 -5.92 -7.51
CA GLN A 62 9.88 -6.00 -8.04
C GLN A 62 10.45 -4.62 -8.36
N ASP A 63 9.64 -3.74 -8.94
CA ASP A 63 10.04 -2.36 -9.22
C ASP A 63 10.40 -1.60 -7.94
N LEU A 64 9.58 -1.72 -6.90
CA LEU A 64 9.88 -1.10 -5.59
C LEU A 64 11.24 -1.56 -5.05
N ALA A 65 11.50 -2.87 -5.09
CA ALA A 65 12.74 -3.44 -4.57
C ALA A 65 13.96 -3.00 -5.40
N ARG A 66 13.81 -2.83 -6.71
CA ARG A 66 14.90 -2.40 -7.60
C ARG A 66 15.12 -0.89 -7.57
N ARG A 67 14.04 -0.13 -7.51
CA ARG A 67 14.08 1.34 -7.55
C ARG A 67 14.64 1.94 -6.27
N TYR A 68 14.29 1.34 -5.13
CA TYR A 68 14.66 1.86 -3.81
C TYR A 68 15.46 0.84 -3.02
N ASP A 69 16.74 1.11 -2.79
CA ASP A 69 17.64 0.22 -2.04
C ASP A 69 17.24 0.08 -0.56
N TRP A 70 16.49 1.05 -0.03
CA TRP A 70 15.98 1.02 1.34
C TRP A 70 14.73 0.15 1.49
N PHE A 71 14.07 -0.25 0.40
CA PHE A 71 12.78 -0.96 0.49
C PHE A 71 12.94 -2.38 1.05
N ALA A 72 13.78 -3.20 0.42
CA ALA A 72 13.95 -4.60 0.82
C ALA A 72 14.36 -4.76 2.30
N PRO A 73 15.34 -3.99 2.82
CA PRO A 73 15.73 -4.14 4.22
C PRO A 73 14.67 -3.66 5.23
N THR A 74 13.70 -2.86 4.82
CA THR A 74 12.71 -2.27 5.73
C THR A 74 11.35 -2.96 5.71
N VAL A 75 11.03 -3.71 4.65
CA VAL A 75 9.74 -4.39 4.56
C VAL A 75 9.73 -5.64 5.43
N ARG A 76 8.78 -5.73 6.36
CA ARG A 76 8.58 -6.90 7.21
C ARG A 76 7.67 -7.92 6.57
N ASP A 77 6.62 -7.44 5.91
CA ASP A 77 5.61 -8.27 5.29
C ASP A 77 5.04 -7.52 4.10
N ILE A 78 4.77 -8.24 3.03
CA ILE A 78 4.07 -7.68 1.88
C ILE A 78 3.25 -8.78 1.23
N ARG A 79 1.99 -8.50 0.95
CA ARG A 79 1.03 -9.47 0.45
C ARG A 79 0.23 -8.92 -0.70
N MET A 80 -0.04 -9.80 -1.67
CA MET A 80 -1.05 -9.58 -2.68
C MET A 80 -2.34 -10.25 -2.22
N LEU A 81 -3.44 -9.51 -2.27
CA LEU A 81 -4.77 -10.02 -1.95
C LEU A 81 -5.64 -9.96 -3.19
N ARG A 82 -6.40 -11.01 -3.44
CA ARG A 82 -7.47 -10.98 -4.43
C ARG A 82 -8.77 -10.66 -3.71
N ILE A 83 -9.42 -9.58 -4.11
CA ILE A 83 -10.67 -9.12 -3.51
C ILE A 83 -11.80 -9.52 -4.44
N GLU A 84 -12.71 -10.37 -3.97
CA GLU A 84 -13.89 -10.79 -4.73
C GLU A 84 -15.13 -10.01 -4.30
N GLU A 85 -15.17 -9.57 -3.06
CA GLU A 85 -16.26 -8.77 -2.53
C GLU A 85 -15.71 -7.70 -1.59
N MET A 86 -16.24 -6.49 -1.72
CA MET A 86 -15.84 -5.36 -0.87
C MET A 86 -17.09 -4.59 -0.46
N ASN A 87 -17.24 -4.39 0.85
CA ASN A 87 -18.37 -3.67 1.40
C ASN A 87 -17.89 -2.56 2.33
N ASP A 88 -18.45 -1.37 2.15
CA ASP A 88 -18.21 -0.24 3.04
C ASP A 88 -19.04 -0.43 4.32
N LEU A 89 -18.37 -0.48 5.46
CA LEU A 89 -19.00 -0.68 6.77
C LEU A 89 -19.25 0.63 7.53
N MET A 90 -18.87 1.77 6.96
CA MET A 90 -19.12 3.07 7.61
C MET A 90 -20.60 3.32 7.91
N PRO A 91 -21.55 2.96 7.03
CA PRO A 91 -22.97 3.13 7.35
C PRO A 91 -23.40 2.39 8.62
N VAL A 92 -22.81 1.25 8.90
CA VAL A 92 -23.09 0.48 10.14
C VAL A 92 -22.62 1.25 11.36
N VAL A 93 -21.41 1.78 11.32
CA VAL A 93 -20.82 2.57 12.41
C VAL A 93 -21.65 3.83 12.66
N GLN A 94 -22.00 4.54 11.60
CA GLN A 94 -22.77 5.77 11.68
C GLN A 94 -24.16 5.54 12.26
N LYS A 95 -24.81 4.45 11.89
CA LYS A 95 -26.12 4.09 12.41
C LYS A 95 -26.09 3.79 13.91
N ILE A 96 -25.11 3.02 14.36
CA ILE A 96 -24.96 2.68 15.78
C ILE A 96 -24.61 3.92 16.62
N ALA A 97 -23.76 4.79 16.08
CA ALA A 97 -23.39 6.05 16.74
C ALA A 97 -24.47 7.13 16.70
N GLY A 98 -25.56 6.92 15.95
CA GLY A 98 -26.63 7.89 15.79
C GLY A 98 -26.28 9.06 14.90
N ILE A 99 -25.28 8.92 14.04
CA ILE A 99 -24.84 9.93 13.08
C ILE A 99 -25.14 9.51 11.66
N GLY A 100 -25.30 10.49 10.79
CA GLY A 100 -25.58 10.24 9.38
C GLY A 100 -26.99 9.77 9.11
N GLY A 101 -27.83 9.83 10.12
CA GLY A 101 -29.26 9.59 10.15
C GLY A 101 -29.96 8.67 9.33
#